data_b1b0c86e0ddaf2438c8efe673e59f6c6
#
_entry.id   b1b0c86e0ddaf2438c8efe673e59f6c6
#
_cell.length_a   1.000
_cell.length_b   1.000
_cell.length_c   1.000
_cell.angle_alpha   90.00
_cell.angle_beta   90.00
_cell.angle_gamma   90.00
#
_symmetry.space_group_name_H-M   'P 1'
#
loop_
_entity.id
_entity.type
_entity.pdbx_description
1 polymer ?
#
loop_
_entity_poly.entity_id
_entity_poly.type
_entity_poly.pdbx_seq_one_letter_code
_entity_poly.pdbx_strand_id
1 'polypeptide(L)'
;MAFLSRKKEEDSLKSEQMLLDASLMQNLQDRFCDANNLYLRCFDKNCTEVTKTYGSKEELEYLDGVIDMDRHIGLLERLLGSKIESVVEEDCGADGIRMCGVAVKVSGEVSAIWIVTGIMGDDGCKVPDYMMRTTPERYYKSIEFLETLSKQMFAVKLEELLAQEAFLKSRESEVQMETELKRNEAMTAVVRMLESEESFDKIVHDILKEACGYLKVSAAVLFRENIDGTTVNMISEYCSEGREPRMEASQGIPKEELPFFNGKPYMISADSMMPESFRRMFETQKMKAGLFLPIDVSGKTEMYVCFCEDEKERIWDGGEIKFVNDVRRIIQTILVKRIAKNSLASSYASLEAILENVGCGIYVMDSQENTILYTNQRFRKAFGGNVQSTGIEECLRQGAKSEDSLYFREVYSKEENRWFDLHSTRINWVDGRKVLLCTIYDVTDKKLYQQKI
;
A
#
# COMPACT_ATOMS: atom_id res chain seq x y z
N MET A 1 8.59 -11.64 16.09
CA MET A 1 9.74 -11.02 16.82
C MET A 1 10.96 -11.93 16.88
N ALA A 2 10.87 -13.20 17.19
CA ALA A 2 12.05 -14.12 17.23
C ALA A 2 12.78 -14.33 15.90
N PHE A 3 12.11 -14.24 14.77
CA PHE A 3 12.70 -14.39 13.42
C PHE A 3 13.51 -13.15 12.99
N LEU A 4 13.09 -11.96 13.39
CA LEU A 4 13.81 -10.70 13.13
C LEU A 4 15.05 -10.54 14.04
N SER A 5 15.00 -11.10 15.25
CA SER A 5 16.13 -11.14 16.17
C SER A 5 17.24 -12.07 15.67
N ARG A 6 16.88 -13.27 15.19
CA ARG A 6 17.84 -14.24 14.60
C ARG A 6 18.51 -13.72 13.33
N LYS A 7 17.75 -13.08 12.44
CA LYS A 7 18.30 -12.51 11.21
C LYS A 7 19.25 -11.34 11.52
N LYS A 8 18.96 -10.56 12.55
CA LYS A 8 19.84 -9.47 13.01
C LYS A 8 21.13 -9.99 13.66
N GLU A 9 21.07 -11.11 14.37
CA GLU A 9 22.25 -11.79 14.91
C GLU A 9 23.08 -12.47 13.83
N GLU A 10 22.45 -13.10 12.83
CA GLU A 10 23.17 -13.70 11.68
C GLU A 10 23.80 -12.64 10.77
N ASP A 11 23.15 -11.49 10.56
CA ASP A 11 23.68 -10.37 9.79
C ASP A 11 24.81 -9.65 10.54
N SER A 12 24.72 -9.55 11.88
CA SER A 12 25.79 -9.03 12.74
C SER A 12 27.01 -9.98 12.73
N LEU A 13 26.80 -11.30 12.83
CA LEU A 13 27.86 -12.31 12.77
C LEU A 13 28.56 -12.32 11.39
N LYS A 14 27.83 -12.13 10.30
CA LYS A 14 28.41 -12.01 8.95
C LYS A 14 29.23 -10.73 8.78
N SER A 15 28.77 -9.60 9.32
CA SER A 15 29.52 -8.34 9.26
C SER A 15 30.81 -8.41 10.09
N GLU A 16 30.80 -9.11 11.23
CA GLU A 16 31.99 -9.29 12.06
C GLU A 16 33.02 -10.27 11.46
N GLN A 17 32.60 -11.34 10.76
CA GLN A 17 33.50 -12.22 10.00
C GLN A 17 34.10 -11.53 8.76
N MET A 18 33.41 -10.55 8.17
CA MET A 18 33.93 -9.77 7.04
C MET A 18 34.95 -8.69 7.42
N LEU A 19 35.07 -8.34 8.69
CA LEU A 19 36.07 -7.37 9.16
C LEU A 19 37.52 -7.91 9.05
N LEU A 20 37.70 -9.22 9.06
CA LEU A 20 39.00 -9.86 8.98
C LEU A 20 39.16 -10.57 7.61
N ASP A 21 39.74 -9.88 6.65
CA ASP A 21 40.30 -10.55 5.47
C ASP A 21 41.61 -11.24 5.89
N ALA A 22 41.50 -12.56 6.16
CA ALA A 22 42.61 -13.36 6.64
C ALA A 22 43.83 -13.34 5.69
N SER A 23 43.61 -13.23 4.39
CA SER A 23 44.66 -13.17 3.39
C SER A 23 45.44 -11.85 3.44
N LEU A 24 44.70 -10.73 3.59
CA LEU A 24 45.30 -9.41 3.74
C LEU A 24 46.05 -9.29 5.06
N MET A 25 45.45 -9.80 6.13
CA MET A 25 46.07 -9.81 7.47
C MET A 25 47.34 -10.64 7.49
N GLN A 26 47.35 -11.82 6.86
CA GLN A 26 48.54 -12.65 6.74
C GLN A 26 49.67 -11.93 6.01
N ASN A 27 49.39 -11.32 4.87
CA ASN A 27 50.38 -10.58 4.08
C ASN A 27 51.00 -9.39 4.86
N LEU A 28 50.16 -8.65 5.57
CA LEU A 28 50.61 -7.53 6.41
C LEU A 28 51.45 -8.02 7.57
N GLN A 29 51.02 -9.09 8.23
CA GLN A 29 51.75 -9.76 9.31
C GLN A 29 53.14 -10.21 8.86
N ASP A 30 53.23 -10.92 7.75
CA ASP A 30 54.48 -11.48 7.25
C ASP A 30 55.49 -10.35 6.97
N ARG A 31 55.04 -9.28 6.30
CA ARG A 31 55.90 -8.11 6.05
C ARG A 31 56.32 -7.38 7.31
N PHE A 32 55.39 -7.28 8.27
CA PHE A 32 55.68 -6.66 9.54
C PHE A 32 56.70 -7.44 10.35
N CYS A 33 56.57 -8.78 10.39
CA CYS A 33 57.49 -9.69 11.07
C CYS A 33 58.89 -9.60 10.45
N ASP A 34 59.00 -9.68 9.13
CA ASP A 34 60.27 -9.57 8.41
C ASP A 34 60.97 -8.23 8.66
N ALA A 35 60.21 -7.10 8.58
CA ALA A 35 60.74 -5.77 8.77
C ALA A 35 61.22 -5.50 10.22
N ASN A 36 60.64 -6.15 11.23
CA ASN A 36 60.91 -5.87 12.64
C ASN A 36 61.62 -6.99 13.38
N ASN A 37 61.89 -8.12 12.75
CA ASN A 37 62.44 -9.33 13.35
C ASN A 37 61.61 -9.83 14.53
N LEU A 38 60.31 -10.01 14.32
CA LEU A 38 59.33 -10.41 15.31
C LEU A 38 58.50 -11.59 14.77
N TYR A 39 57.87 -12.30 15.69
CA TYR A 39 56.87 -13.32 15.35
C TYR A 39 55.50 -12.84 15.80
N LEU A 40 54.50 -12.91 14.93
CA LEU A 40 53.12 -12.52 15.19
C LEU A 40 52.16 -13.66 14.92
N ARG A 41 51.08 -13.68 15.71
CA ARG A 41 49.87 -14.46 15.47
C ARG A 41 48.64 -13.55 15.66
N CYS A 42 47.64 -13.71 14.84
CA CYS A 42 46.38 -13.00 15.02
C CYS A 42 45.25 -13.96 15.41
N PHE A 43 44.47 -13.57 16.39
CA PHE A 43 43.30 -14.31 16.86
C PHE A 43 42.04 -13.44 16.75
N ASP A 44 40.91 -14.10 16.51
CA ASP A 44 39.60 -13.44 16.59
C ASP A 44 39.11 -13.33 18.07
N LYS A 45 37.95 -12.74 18.25
CA LYS A 45 37.28 -12.62 19.57
C LYS A 45 36.93 -13.97 20.21
N ASN A 46 36.90 -15.06 19.46
CA ASN A 46 36.62 -16.41 19.95
C ASN A 46 37.90 -17.19 20.24
N CYS A 47 39.06 -16.52 20.24
CA CYS A 47 40.38 -17.14 20.37
C CYS A 47 40.73 -18.12 19.21
N THR A 48 40.09 -17.96 18.05
CA THR A 48 40.42 -18.74 16.87
C THR A 48 41.58 -18.08 16.11
N GLU A 49 42.60 -18.83 15.75
CA GLU A 49 43.75 -18.33 14.98
C GLU A 49 43.31 -17.92 13.58
N VAL A 50 43.51 -16.62 13.25
CA VAL A 50 43.16 -16.03 11.94
C VAL A 50 44.34 -16.09 10.97
N THR A 51 45.55 -15.88 11.48
CA THR A 51 46.78 -15.89 10.69
C THR A 51 47.80 -16.88 11.30
N LYS A 52 48.58 -17.50 10.43
CA LYS A 52 49.66 -18.38 10.83
C LYS A 52 50.91 -17.61 11.19
N THR A 53 51.64 -18.06 12.19
CA THR A 53 52.90 -17.40 12.58
C THR A 53 53.89 -17.38 11.42
N TYR A 54 54.50 -16.21 11.21
CA TYR A 54 55.58 -16.02 10.25
C TYR A 54 56.91 -16.61 10.82
N GLY A 55 57.65 -17.32 9.99
CA GLY A 55 58.94 -17.88 10.33
C GLY A 55 59.22 -19.19 9.59
N SER A 56 60.49 -19.66 9.62
CA SER A 56 60.87 -20.93 9.10
C SER A 56 60.34 -22.08 9.98
N LYS A 57 60.25 -23.28 9.44
CA LYS A 57 59.78 -24.45 10.17
C LYS A 57 60.59 -24.69 11.48
N GLU A 58 61.90 -24.51 11.39
CA GLU A 58 62.79 -24.70 12.54
C GLU A 58 62.55 -23.64 13.62
N GLU A 59 62.32 -22.37 13.25
CA GLU A 59 61.97 -21.30 14.19
C GLU A 59 60.64 -21.56 14.89
N LEU A 60 59.61 -22.01 14.14
CA LEU A 60 58.29 -22.28 14.70
C LEU A 60 58.31 -23.49 15.67
N GLU A 61 58.99 -24.58 15.29
CA GLU A 61 59.17 -25.73 16.20
C GLU A 61 59.91 -25.36 17.50
N TYR A 62 60.84 -24.45 17.42
CA TYR A 62 61.53 -23.94 18.62
C TYR A 62 60.58 -23.12 19.50
N LEU A 63 59.82 -22.17 18.88
CA LEU A 63 58.87 -21.32 19.63
C LEU A 63 57.78 -22.16 20.28
N ASP A 64 57.20 -23.13 19.59
CA ASP A 64 56.18 -24.03 20.13
C ASP A 64 56.71 -24.93 21.27
N GLY A 65 58.01 -25.21 21.28
CA GLY A 65 58.66 -25.95 22.37
C GLY A 65 59.01 -25.14 23.59
N VAL A 66 59.14 -23.79 23.46
CA VAL A 66 59.59 -22.91 24.55
C VAL A 66 58.44 -22.11 25.12
N ILE A 67 57.43 -21.74 24.31
CA ILE A 67 56.27 -20.95 24.73
C ILE A 67 55.14 -21.88 25.12
N ASP A 68 54.73 -21.78 26.40
CA ASP A 68 53.63 -22.56 26.91
C ASP A 68 52.29 -22.06 26.32
N MET A 69 51.52 -22.99 25.75
CA MET A 69 50.22 -22.66 25.13
C MET A 69 49.20 -22.12 26.17
N ASP A 70 49.26 -22.57 27.42
CA ASP A 70 48.38 -22.08 28.49
C ASP A 70 48.61 -20.61 28.76
N ARG A 71 49.80 -20.08 28.57
CA ARG A 71 50.13 -18.66 28.70
C ARG A 71 49.54 -17.81 27.56
N HIS A 72 49.52 -18.37 26.33
CA HIS A 72 48.84 -17.73 25.23
C HIS A 72 47.33 -17.54 25.53
N ILE A 73 46.68 -18.59 26.01
CA ILE A 73 45.29 -18.58 26.38
C ILE A 73 45.02 -17.56 27.50
N GLY A 74 45.85 -17.57 28.54
CA GLY A 74 45.73 -16.60 29.65
C GLY A 74 45.88 -15.14 29.19
N LEU A 75 46.77 -14.87 28.24
CA LEU A 75 46.96 -13.56 27.65
C LEU A 75 45.71 -13.13 26.81
N LEU A 76 45.14 -14.02 26.02
CA LEU A 76 43.92 -13.80 25.24
C LEU A 76 42.72 -13.50 26.17
N GLU A 77 42.54 -14.31 27.22
CA GLU A 77 41.46 -14.10 28.22
C GLU A 77 41.56 -12.76 28.94
N ARG A 78 42.79 -12.35 29.32
CA ARG A 78 43.03 -11.04 29.97
C ARG A 78 42.66 -9.90 29.02
N LEU A 79 43.04 -9.95 27.74
CA LEU A 79 42.74 -8.93 26.75
C LEU A 79 41.26 -8.87 26.41
N LEU A 80 40.57 -9.99 26.33
CA LEU A 80 39.15 -10.07 26.12
C LEU A 80 38.36 -9.52 27.34
N GLY A 81 38.82 -9.79 28.54
CA GLY A 81 38.18 -9.33 29.79
C GLY A 81 38.45 -7.87 30.13
N SER A 82 39.51 -7.25 29.59
CA SER A 82 39.88 -5.88 29.89
C SER A 82 39.16 -4.86 28.99
N LYS A 83 38.40 -3.93 29.61
CA LYS A 83 37.80 -2.80 28.89
C LYS A 83 38.77 -1.66 28.62
N ILE A 84 39.85 -1.58 29.38
CA ILE A 84 40.75 -0.42 29.41
C ILE A 84 42.06 -0.72 28.68
N GLU A 85 42.69 -1.88 28.97
CA GLU A 85 43.97 -2.23 28.43
C GLU A 85 43.86 -2.76 27.00
N SER A 86 44.64 -2.20 26.08
CA SER A 86 44.77 -2.67 24.72
C SER A 86 46.09 -3.42 24.50
N VAL A 87 47.04 -3.29 25.41
CA VAL A 87 48.35 -3.92 25.34
C VAL A 87 48.66 -4.59 26.70
N VAL A 88 48.98 -5.87 26.67
CA VAL A 88 49.31 -6.63 27.89
C VAL A 88 50.59 -7.43 27.62
N GLU A 89 51.61 -7.26 28.46
CA GLU A 89 52.82 -8.06 28.44
C GLU A 89 52.68 -9.30 29.31
N GLU A 90 53.25 -10.39 28.88
CA GLU A 90 53.33 -11.66 29.61
C GLU A 90 54.76 -12.19 29.60
N ASP A 91 55.19 -12.64 30.78
CA ASP A 91 56.50 -13.29 30.88
C ASP A 91 56.43 -14.74 30.35
N CYS A 92 57.16 -15.04 29.30
CA CYS A 92 57.20 -16.37 28.71
C CYS A 92 57.93 -17.41 29.58
N GLY A 93 58.61 -17.00 30.65
CA GLY A 93 59.41 -17.89 31.52
C GLY A 93 60.67 -18.41 30.84
N ALA A 94 61.02 -17.92 29.66
CA ALA A 94 62.24 -18.25 28.93
C ALA A 94 63.14 -17.00 28.85
N ASP A 95 64.39 -17.12 29.28
CA ASP A 95 65.36 -16.03 29.26
C ASP A 95 65.51 -15.48 27.81
N GLY A 96 65.30 -14.17 27.67
CA GLY A 96 65.46 -13.44 26.42
C GLY A 96 64.24 -13.50 25.45
N ILE A 97 63.15 -14.14 25.80
CA ILE A 97 61.93 -14.12 25.02
C ILE A 97 60.87 -13.23 25.70
N ARG A 98 60.33 -12.25 24.96
CA ARG A 98 59.22 -11.40 25.43
C ARG A 98 57.99 -11.67 24.60
N MET A 99 56.83 -11.68 25.25
CA MET A 99 55.54 -11.85 24.62
C MET A 99 54.58 -10.71 25.02
N CYS A 100 53.87 -10.18 24.07
CA CYS A 100 52.89 -9.11 24.29
C CYS A 100 51.62 -9.36 23.44
N GLY A 101 50.48 -9.19 24.04
CA GLY A 101 49.22 -9.19 23.36
C GLY A 101 48.74 -7.78 23.05
N VAL A 102 48.26 -7.52 21.86
CA VAL A 102 47.72 -6.24 21.38
C VAL A 102 46.28 -6.45 20.94
N ALA A 103 45.32 -5.94 21.71
CA ALA A 103 43.92 -6.02 21.37
C ALA A 103 43.50 -4.86 20.43
N VAL A 104 42.87 -5.20 19.32
CA VAL A 104 42.25 -4.22 18.42
C VAL A 104 40.79 -4.11 18.80
N LYS A 105 40.40 -2.94 19.34
CA LYS A 105 39.04 -2.64 19.78
C LYS A 105 38.34 -1.75 18.72
N VAL A 106 37.14 -2.16 18.34
CA VAL A 106 36.26 -1.40 17.42
C VAL A 106 34.97 -1.14 18.17
N SER A 107 34.59 0.11 18.29
CA SER A 107 33.39 0.53 19.05
C SER A 107 33.38 0.05 20.53
N GLY A 108 34.57 -0.18 21.11
CA GLY A 108 34.73 -0.64 22.50
C GLY A 108 34.73 -2.16 22.69
N GLU A 109 34.55 -2.95 21.65
CA GLU A 109 34.63 -4.41 21.63
C GLU A 109 35.90 -4.91 20.96
N VAL A 110 36.46 -6.01 21.46
CA VAL A 110 37.65 -6.63 20.87
C VAL A 110 37.26 -7.32 19.54
N SER A 111 37.87 -6.90 18.44
CA SER A 111 37.64 -7.46 17.11
C SER A 111 38.78 -8.42 16.67
N ALA A 112 40.00 -8.15 17.12
CA ALA A 112 41.16 -9.00 16.89
C ALA A 112 42.21 -8.85 18.00
N ILE A 113 43.03 -9.82 18.17
CA ILE A 113 44.16 -9.84 19.10
C ILE A 113 45.41 -10.27 18.38
N TRP A 114 46.43 -9.44 18.39
CA TRP A 114 47.78 -9.82 17.97
C TRP A 114 48.57 -10.29 19.15
N ILE A 115 49.22 -11.46 19.01
CA ILE A 115 50.26 -11.91 19.93
C ILE A 115 51.58 -11.67 19.26
N VAL A 116 52.42 -10.85 19.89
CA VAL A 116 53.77 -10.46 19.39
C VAL A 116 54.80 -11.11 20.24
N THR A 117 55.66 -11.91 19.64
CA THR A 117 56.78 -12.56 20.31
C THR A 117 58.08 -11.99 19.77
N GLY A 118 58.95 -11.54 20.63
CA GLY A 118 60.29 -10.99 20.31
C GLY A 118 61.38 -11.70 21.09
N ILE A 119 62.46 -12.03 20.40
CA ILE A 119 63.65 -12.62 20.97
C ILE A 119 64.70 -11.50 21.16
N MET A 120 65.13 -11.26 22.39
CA MET A 120 66.04 -10.18 22.72
C MET A 120 67.48 -10.58 22.41
N GLY A 121 68.24 -9.70 21.78
CA GLY A 121 69.62 -9.92 21.32
C GLY A 121 70.70 -9.78 22.35
N ASP A 122 70.48 -10.08 23.65
CA ASP A 122 71.50 -9.94 24.70
C ASP A 122 72.43 -11.16 24.75
N ASP A 123 73.73 -10.91 25.02
CA ASP A 123 74.82 -11.89 24.98
C ASP A 123 74.72 -13.09 25.97
N GLY A 124 73.61 -13.21 26.69
CA GLY A 124 73.37 -14.28 27.68
C GLY A 124 72.29 -15.28 27.34
N CYS A 125 71.53 -15.10 26.27
CA CYS A 125 70.39 -15.94 25.90
C CYS A 125 70.81 -17.27 25.23
N LYS A 126 70.33 -18.39 25.75
CA LYS A 126 70.49 -19.73 25.11
C LYS A 126 69.52 -19.99 23.94
N VAL A 127 69.29 -18.99 23.13
CA VAL A 127 68.39 -19.07 21.97
C VAL A 127 69.21 -19.40 20.73
N PRO A 128 68.79 -20.32 19.84
CA PRO A 128 69.50 -20.67 18.63
C PRO A 128 69.81 -19.48 17.72
N ASP A 129 70.95 -19.51 17.03
CA ASP A 129 71.43 -18.40 16.18
C ASP A 129 70.58 -18.16 14.93
N TYR A 130 69.80 -19.15 14.51
CA TYR A 130 68.88 -19.04 13.35
C TYR A 130 67.61 -18.23 13.66
N MET A 131 67.33 -17.94 14.95
CA MET A 131 66.13 -17.18 15.34
C MET A 131 66.27 -15.69 15.02
N MET A 132 65.19 -15.09 14.56
CA MET A 132 65.09 -13.62 14.36
C MET A 132 65.26 -12.91 15.74
N ARG A 133 66.22 -11.99 15.82
CA ARG A 133 66.49 -11.26 17.04
C ARG A 133 66.17 -9.76 16.88
N THR A 134 65.59 -9.18 17.95
CA THR A 134 65.25 -7.77 17.99
C THR A 134 65.86 -7.12 19.23
N THR A 135 65.91 -5.80 19.27
CA THR A 135 66.29 -5.05 20.49
C THR A 135 65.05 -4.67 21.28
N PRO A 136 65.15 -4.48 22.62
CA PRO A 136 64.03 -4.05 23.45
C PRO A 136 63.39 -2.75 22.92
N GLU A 137 64.19 -1.78 22.51
CA GLU A 137 63.66 -0.51 21.97
C GLU A 137 62.84 -0.74 20.69
N ARG A 138 63.34 -1.56 19.78
CA ARG A 138 62.64 -1.91 18.53
C ARG A 138 61.36 -2.69 18.78
N TYR A 139 61.41 -3.62 19.75
CA TYR A 139 60.26 -4.41 20.15
C TYR A 139 59.10 -3.51 20.63
N TYR A 140 59.34 -2.60 21.58
CA TYR A 140 58.27 -1.71 22.08
C TYR A 140 57.77 -0.73 21.01
N LYS A 141 58.64 -0.16 20.19
CA LYS A 141 58.23 0.71 19.09
C LYS A 141 57.37 -0.04 18.08
N SER A 142 57.67 -1.31 17.80
CA SER A 142 56.89 -2.14 16.90
C SER A 142 55.52 -2.48 17.47
N ILE A 143 55.37 -2.67 18.79
CA ILE A 143 54.08 -2.89 19.44
C ILE A 143 53.23 -1.62 19.33
N GLU A 144 53.76 -0.45 19.66
CA GLU A 144 53.05 0.83 19.52
C GLU A 144 52.60 1.11 18.10
N PHE A 145 53.49 0.83 17.14
CA PHE A 145 53.17 0.96 15.73
C PHE A 145 52.07 -0.03 15.28
N LEU A 146 52.16 -1.30 15.69
CA LEU A 146 51.17 -2.33 15.40
C LEU A 146 49.80 -1.98 15.98
N GLU A 147 49.76 -1.50 17.21
CA GLU A 147 48.52 -1.02 17.85
C GLU A 147 47.88 0.11 17.02
N THR A 148 48.65 1.11 16.66
CA THR A 148 48.18 2.28 15.90
C THR A 148 47.71 1.87 14.51
N LEU A 149 48.50 1.08 13.78
CA LEU A 149 48.19 0.60 12.43
C LEU A 149 46.92 -0.23 12.44
N SER A 150 46.82 -1.15 13.37
CA SER A 150 45.65 -2.04 13.49
C SER A 150 44.37 -1.24 13.76
N LYS A 151 44.41 -0.28 14.72
CA LYS A 151 43.27 0.59 15.01
C LYS A 151 42.79 1.35 13.77
N GLN A 152 43.70 1.91 12.99
CA GLN A 152 43.37 2.65 11.78
C GLN A 152 42.77 1.75 10.69
N MET A 153 43.37 0.58 10.45
CA MET A 153 42.88 -0.38 9.47
C MET A 153 41.46 -0.84 9.76
N PHE A 154 41.20 -1.21 11.01
CA PHE A 154 39.86 -1.65 11.40
C PHE A 154 38.83 -0.51 11.38
N ALA A 155 39.23 0.71 11.74
CA ALA A 155 38.34 1.87 11.64
C ALA A 155 37.93 2.15 10.21
N VAL A 156 38.89 2.17 9.27
CA VAL A 156 38.60 2.39 7.83
C VAL A 156 37.70 1.28 7.29
N LYS A 157 37.94 0.02 7.65
CA LYS A 157 37.11 -1.10 7.19
C LYS A 157 35.70 -1.04 7.74
N LEU A 158 35.55 -0.63 8.98
CA LEU A 158 34.23 -0.42 9.58
C LEU A 158 33.47 0.70 8.88
N GLU A 159 34.12 1.85 8.58
CA GLU A 159 33.50 2.94 7.84
C GLU A 159 33.05 2.50 6.44
N GLU A 160 33.88 1.72 5.74
CA GLU A 160 33.53 1.17 4.42
C GLU A 160 32.27 0.29 4.49
N LEU A 161 32.18 -0.61 5.46
CA LEU A 161 31.01 -1.50 5.65
C LEU A 161 29.75 -0.71 6.01
N LEU A 162 29.85 0.27 6.91
CA LEU A 162 28.71 1.12 7.27
C LEU A 162 28.23 1.95 6.08
N ALA A 163 29.15 2.45 5.25
CA ALA A 163 28.81 3.20 4.05
C ALA A 163 28.11 2.29 3.01
N GLN A 164 28.58 1.05 2.84
CA GLN A 164 27.92 0.08 1.96
C GLN A 164 26.51 -0.28 2.44
N GLU A 165 26.33 -0.51 3.73
CA GLU A 165 25.00 -0.80 4.31
C GLU A 165 24.05 0.39 4.14
N ALA A 166 24.52 1.60 4.41
CA ALA A 166 23.74 2.82 4.21
C ALA A 166 23.35 3.02 2.74
N PHE A 167 24.26 2.74 1.81
CA PHE A 167 23.98 2.82 0.37
C PHE A 167 22.92 1.81 -0.07
N LEU A 168 22.99 0.54 0.41
CA LEU A 168 22.00 -0.48 0.10
C LEU A 168 20.62 -0.10 0.63
N LYS A 169 20.53 0.36 1.89
CA LYS A 169 19.28 0.83 2.50
C LYS A 169 18.70 2.03 1.75
N SER A 170 19.54 2.97 1.33
CA SER A 170 19.11 4.14 0.55
C SER A 170 18.51 3.70 -0.78
N ARG A 171 19.15 2.77 -1.47
CA ARG A 171 18.68 2.22 -2.75
C ARG A 171 17.36 1.46 -2.63
N GLU A 172 17.21 0.65 -1.57
CA GLU A 172 15.93 -0.04 -1.28
C GLU A 172 14.81 0.97 -1.04
N SER A 173 15.08 2.02 -0.26
CA SER A 173 14.11 3.09 0.01
C SER A 173 13.74 3.86 -1.26
N GLU A 174 14.69 4.11 -2.17
CA GLU A 174 14.43 4.78 -3.44
C GLU A 174 13.50 3.94 -4.34
N VAL A 175 13.74 2.64 -4.46
CA VAL A 175 12.89 1.71 -5.22
C VAL A 175 11.48 1.63 -4.64
N GLN A 176 11.36 1.60 -3.31
CA GLN A 176 10.05 1.62 -2.65
C GLN A 176 9.30 2.91 -2.92
N MET A 177 9.97 4.08 -2.80
CA MET A 177 9.38 5.38 -3.12
C MET A 177 8.90 5.48 -4.56
N GLU A 178 9.69 5.00 -5.52
CA GLU A 178 9.30 5.00 -6.94
C GLU A 178 8.05 4.14 -7.17
N THR A 179 7.98 2.97 -6.52
CA THR A 179 6.83 2.07 -6.62
C THR A 179 5.57 2.71 -6.02
N GLU A 180 5.68 3.35 -4.85
CA GLU A 180 4.57 4.07 -4.23
C GLU A 180 4.13 5.27 -5.05
N LEU A 181 5.06 6.01 -5.66
CA LEU A 181 4.74 7.14 -6.53
C LEU A 181 3.91 6.69 -7.74
N LYS A 182 4.35 5.65 -8.46
CA LYS A 182 3.61 5.10 -9.61
C LYS A 182 2.21 4.63 -9.21
N ARG A 183 2.09 3.98 -8.04
CA ARG A 183 0.80 3.58 -7.50
C ARG A 183 -0.11 4.77 -7.22
N ASN A 184 0.42 5.83 -6.61
CA ASN A 184 -0.34 7.03 -6.28
C ASN A 184 -0.76 7.80 -7.54
N GLU A 185 0.08 7.85 -8.58
CA GLU A 185 -0.26 8.44 -9.87
C GLU A 185 -1.41 7.70 -10.54
N ALA A 186 -1.34 6.37 -10.64
CA ALA A 186 -2.42 5.55 -11.20
C ALA A 186 -3.71 5.70 -10.40
N MET A 187 -3.63 5.69 -9.05
CA MET A 187 -4.80 5.87 -8.20
C MET A 187 -5.40 7.27 -8.35
N THR A 188 -4.60 8.30 -8.48
CA THR A 188 -5.07 9.68 -8.71
C THR A 188 -5.80 9.79 -10.03
N ALA A 189 -5.30 9.14 -11.11
CA ALA A 189 -5.99 9.09 -12.39
C ALA A 189 -7.38 8.43 -12.25
N VAL A 190 -7.45 7.28 -11.57
CA VAL A 190 -8.71 6.56 -11.32
C VAL A 190 -9.68 7.38 -10.47
N VAL A 191 -9.21 8.06 -9.42
CA VAL A 191 -10.06 8.90 -8.55
C VAL A 191 -10.67 10.09 -9.30
N ARG A 192 -9.92 10.71 -10.22
CA ARG A 192 -10.46 11.81 -11.05
C ARG A 192 -11.69 11.39 -11.87
N MET A 193 -11.80 10.11 -12.22
CA MET A 193 -12.94 9.59 -12.97
C MET A 193 -14.24 9.53 -12.15
N LEU A 194 -14.19 9.65 -10.80
CA LEU A 194 -15.38 9.77 -9.93
C LEU A 194 -16.24 11.01 -10.24
N GLU A 195 -15.61 12.08 -10.73
CA GLU A 195 -16.27 13.34 -11.04
C GLU A 195 -16.71 13.46 -12.50
N SER A 196 -16.35 12.47 -13.32
CA SER A 196 -16.72 12.47 -14.75
C SER A 196 -18.21 12.31 -14.95
N GLU A 197 -18.78 13.09 -15.88
CA GLU A 197 -20.18 12.99 -16.31
C GLU A 197 -20.38 12.06 -17.51
N GLU A 198 -19.31 11.40 -17.98
CA GLU A 198 -19.36 10.45 -19.07
C GLU A 198 -20.23 9.21 -18.75
N SER A 199 -20.50 8.37 -19.74
CA SER A 199 -21.25 7.12 -19.55
C SER A 199 -20.54 6.19 -18.55
N PHE A 200 -21.30 5.35 -17.85
CA PHE A 200 -20.73 4.36 -16.92
C PHE A 200 -19.74 3.45 -17.61
N ASP A 201 -20.09 2.94 -18.79
CA ASP A 201 -19.26 2.01 -19.54
C ASP A 201 -17.92 2.63 -19.96
N LYS A 202 -17.93 3.92 -20.37
CA LYS A 202 -16.71 4.62 -20.72
C LYS A 202 -15.82 4.85 -19.51
N ILE A 203 -16.39 5.32 -18.40
CA ILE A 203 -15.63 5.55 -17.15
C ILE A 203 -15.00 4.24 -16.65
N VAL A 204 -15.77 3.16 -16.64
CA VAL A 204 -15.26 1.85 -16.21
C VAL A 204 -14.15 1.36 -17.14
N HIS A 205 -14.35 1.47 -18.47
CA HIS A 205 -13.32 1.10 -19.44
C HIS A 205 -12.01 1.86 -19.19
N ASP A 206 -12.07 3.17 -18.95
CA ASP A 206 -10.90 4.00 -18.68
C ASP A 206 -10.23 3.63 -17.34
N ILE A 207 -11.01 3.31 -16.30
CA ILE A 207 -10.50 2.79 -15.01
C ILE A 207 -9.78 1.46 -15.23
N LEU A 208 -10.37 0.53 -15.96
CA LEU A 208 -9.76 -0.76 -16.25
C LEU A 208 -8.47 -0.60 -17.04
N LYS A 209 -8.42 0.33 -17.99
CA LYS A 209 -7.22 0.68 -18.76
C LYS A 209 -6.09 1.17 -17.86
N GLU A 210 -6.35 2.16 -17.01
CA GLU A 210 -5.35 2.68 -16.06
C GLU A 210 -4.86 1.60 -15.10
N ALA A 211 -5.77 0.79 -14.57
CA ALA A 211 -5.43 -0.30 -13.68
C ALA A 211 -4.57 -1.36 -14.35
N CYS A 212 -4.89 -1.76 -15.60
CA CYS A 212 -4.05 -2.66 -16.39
C CYS A 212 -2.67 -2.10 -16.66
N GLY A 213 -2.57 -0.81 -16.98
CA GLY A 213 -1.29 -0.13 -17.23
C GLY A 213 -0.39 -0.15 -16.01
N TYR A 214 -0.93 0.14 -14.83
CA TYR A 214 -0.18 0.08 -13.57
C TYR A 214 0.23 -1.36 -13.22
N LEU A 215 -0.70 -2.31 -13.22
CA LEU A 215 -0.47 -3.70 -12.87
C LEU A 215 0.35 -4.45 -13.93
N LYS A 216 0.41 -3.94 -15.15
CA LYS A 216 1.01 -4.62 -16.31
C LYS A 216 0.44 -6.03 -16.49
N VAL A 217 -0.89 -6.13 -16.50
CA VAL A 217 -1.63 -7.38 -16.73
C VAL A 217 -2.24 -7.39 -18.12
N SER A 218 -2.54 -8.58 -18.63
CA SER A 218 -3.01 -8.78 -20.00
C SER A 218 -4.42 -8.23 -20.24
N ALA A 219 -5.30 -8.28 -19.24
CA ALA A 219 -6.64 -7.69 -19.34
C ALA A 219 -7.27 -7.38 -17.99
N ALA A 220 -8.24 -6.47 -18.00
CA ALA A 220 -9.18 -6.27 -16.91
C ALA A 220 -10.61 -6.26 -17.46
N VAL A 221 -11.52 -6.90 -16.75
CA VAL A 221 -12.91 -7.09 -17.19
C VAL A 221 -13.88 -6.84 -16.04
N LEU A 222 -15.10 -6.41 -16.39
CA LEU A 222 -16.20 -6.27 -15.45
C LEU A 222 -17.35 -7.19 -15.85
N PHE A 223 -17.70 -8.12 -14.97
CA PHE A 223 -18.85 -8.99 -15.11
C PHE A 223 -20.03 -8.48 -14.31
N ARG A 224 -21.26 -8.70 -14.84
CA ARG A 224 -22.52 -8.40 -14.15
C ARG A 224 -23.48 -9.57 -14.23
N GLU A 225 -24.13 -9.89 -13.10
CA GLU A 225 -25.24 -10.82 -13.03
C GLU A 225 -26.45 -10.26 -13.80
N ASN A 226 -27.11 -11.08 -14.60
CA ASN A 226 -28.33 -10.73 -15.28
C ASN A 226 -29.51 -10.69 -14.30
N ILE A 227 -30.60 -10.05 -14.73
CA ILE A 227 -31.82 -9.88 -13.91
C ILE A 227 -32.41 -11.23 -13.49
N ASP A 228 -32.24 -12.27 -14.31
CA ASP A 228 -32.69 -13.63 -14.05
C ASP A 228 -31.94 -14.32 -12.89
N GLY A 229 -30.77 -13.79 -12.49
CA GLY A 229 -29.93 -14.33 -11.42
C GLY A 229 -29.22 -15.63 -11.78
N THR A 230 -29.34 -16.13 -13.01
CA THR A 230 -28.81 -17.43 -13.47
C THR A 230 -27.61 -17.29 -14.39
N THR A 231 -27.50 -16.18 -15.08
CA THR A 231 -26.46 -15.92 -16.08
C THR A 231 -25.67 -14.64 -15.77
N VAL A 232 -24.50 -14.55 -16.34
CA VAL A 232 -23.55 -13.44 -16.15
C VAL A 232 -23.07 -12.94 -17.51
N ASN A 233 -22.99 -11.62 -17.68
CA ASN A 233 -22.45 -10.97 -18.86
C ASN A 233 -21.18 -10.19 -18.54
N MET A 234 -20.23 -10.22 -19.45
CA MET A 234 -19.13 -9.26 -19.45
C MET A 234 -19.67 -7.92 -20.01
N ILE A 235 -19.61 -6.88 -19.21
CA ILE A 235 -20.18 -5.56 -19.55
C ILE A 235 -19.10 -4.50 -19.89
N SER A 236 -17.86 -4.73 -19.51
CA SER A 236 -16.73 -3.90 -19.90
C SER A 236 -15.45 -4.73 -19.92
N GLU A 237 -14.56 -4.42 -20.86
CA GLU A 237 -13.27 -5.07 -21.02
C GLU A 237 -12.22 -4.06 -21.47
N TYR A 238 -11.03 -4.17 -20.92
CA TYR A 238 -9.82 -3.59 -21.47
C TYR A 238 -8.79 -4.70 -21.70
N CYS A 239 -8.19 -4.74 -22.88
CA CYS A 239 -7.13 -5.66 -23.26
C CYS A 239 -5.85 -4.87 -23.57
N SER A 240 -4.68 -5.40 -23.14
CA SER A 240 -3.38 -4.90 -23.58
C SER A 240 -3.17 -5.11 -25.08
N GLU A 241 -2.21 -4.41 -25.67
CA GLU A 241 -1.88 -4.54 -27.09
C GLU A 241 -1.58 -6.00 -27.47
N GLY A 242 -2.13 -6.45 -28.60
CA GLY A 242 -1.94 -7.81 -29.12
C GLY A 242 -2.93 -8.86 -28.61
N ARG A 243 -3.86 -8.50 -27.72
CA ARG A 243 -4.92 -9.39 -27.24
C ARG A 243 -6.26 -9.09 -27.92
N GLU A 244 -6.95 -10.14 -28.38
CA GLU A 244 -8.29 -10.01 -28.94
C GLU A 244 -9.33 -9.81 -27.83
N PRO A 245 -10.27 -8.85 -27.99
CA PRO A 245 -11.39 -8.67 -27.08
C PRO A 245 -12.29 -9.91 -27.04
N ARG A 246 -12.82 -10.23 -25.86
CA ARG A 246 -13.65 -11.43 -25.63
C ARG A 246 -15.07 -11.09 -25.18
N MET A 247 -15.43 -9.82 -25.14
CA MET A 247 -16.71 -9.36 -24.62
C MET A 247 -17.90 -10.00 -25.33
N GLU A 248 -17.84 -10.15 -26.65
CA GLU A 248 -18.92 -10.77 -27.45
C GLU A 248 -19.09 -12.27 -27.12
N ALA A 249 -18.01 -12.99 -26.92
CA ALA A 249 -18.01 -14.41 -26.58
C ALA A 249 -18.35 -14.69 -25.10
N SER A 250 -18.36 -13.66 -24.26
CA SER A 250 -18.57 -13.76 -22.80
C SER A 250 -19.93 -13.22 -22.36
N GLN A 251 -20.99 -13.57 -23.12
CA GLN A 251 -22.36 -13.21 -22.84
C GLN A 251 -23.18 -14.44 -22.44
N GLY A 252 -24.08 -14.30 -21.47
CA GLY A 252 -24.99 -15.37 -21.05
C GLY A 252 -24.29 -16.57 -20.40
N ILE A 253 -23.14 -16.39 -19.78
CA ILE A 253 -22.39 -17.47 -19.11
C ILE A 253 -23.19 -17.96 -17.90
N PRO A 254 -23.47 -19.27 -17.78
CA PRO A 254 -24.13 -19.81 -16.60
C PRO A 254 -23.31 -19.50 -15.33
N LYS A 255 -23.97 -18.95 -14.33
CA LYS A 255 -23.33 -18.58 -13.05
C LYS A 255 -22.64 -19.76 -12.37
N GLU A 256 -23.19 -20.97 -12.54
CA GLU A 256 -22.65 -22.21 -12.00
C GLU A 256 -21.27 -22.57 -12.59
N GLU A 257 -20.94 -22.07 -13.76
CA GLU A 257 -19.64 -22.26 -14.41
C GLU A 257 -18.57 -21.31 -13.88
N LEU A 258 -18.98 -20.26 -13.13
CA LEU A 258 -18.12 -19.21 -12.61
C LEU A 258 -17.94 -19.34 -11.08
N PRO A 259 -16.96 -20.12 -10.59
CA PRO A 259 -16.80 -20.41 -9.14
C PRO A 259 -16.49 -19.16 -8.31
N PHE A 260 -15.99 -18.11 -8.94
CA PHE A 260 -15.74 -16.84 -8.28
C PHE A 260 -17.02 -16.03 -8.02
N PHE A 261 -18.13 -16.33 -8.69
CA PHE A 261 -19.38 -15.57 -8.55
C PHE A 261 -20.18 -15.97 -7.31
N ASN A 262 -19.51 -15.98 -6.14
CA ASN A 262 -20.05 -16.46 -4.84
C ASN A 262 -20.02 -15.40 -3.74
N GLY A 263 -19.76 -14.12 -4.07
CA GLY A 263 -19.68 -13.01 -3.11
C GLY A 263 -18.34 -12.90 -2.38
N LYS A 264 -17.33 -13.70 -2.75
CA LYS A 264 -16.01 -13.68 -2.14
C LYS A 264 -14.92 -13.34 -3.15
N PRO A 265 -13.82 -12.71 -2.72
CA PRO A 265 -12.63 -12.60 -3.54
C PRO A 265 -12.14 -13.98 -3.98
N TYR A 266 -11.73 -14.10 -5.23
CA TYR A 266 -11.20 -15.33 -5.80
C TYR A 266 -9.90 -15.04 -6.54
N MET A 267 -8.87 -15.83 -6.23
CA MET A 267 -7.54 -15.69 -6.82
C MET A 267 -7.11 -17.05 -7.35
N ILE A 268 -6.65 -17.09 -8.59
CA ILE A 268 -6.21 -18.31 -9.24
C ILE A 268 -4.88 -18.13 -9.94
N SER A 269 -4.15 -19.23 -10.03
CA SER A 269 -2.97 -19.44 -10.86
C SER A 269 -3.10 -20.78 -11.58
N ALA A 270 -2.14 -21.12 -12.45
CA ALA A 270 -2.16 -22.38 -13.18
C ALA A 270 -2.24 -23.63 -12.27
N ASP A 271 -1.62 -23.56 -11.09
CA ASP A 271 -1.59 -24.66 -10.11
C ASP A 271 -2.79 -24.68 -9.16
N SER A 272 -3.74 -23.75 -9.30
CA SER A 272 -4.88 -23.66 -8.40
C SER A 272 -5.86 -24.81 -8.62
N MET A 273 -6.41 -25.35 -7.53
CA MET A 273 -7.56 -26.27 -7.62
C MET A 273 -8.79 -25.46 -8.06
N MET A 274 -9.40 -25.87 -9.18
CA MET A 274 -10.61 -25.23 -9.74
C MET A 274 -11.54 -26.28 -10.33
N PRO A 275 -12.86 -25.99 -10.42
CA PRO A 275 -13.84 -26.85 -11.10
C PRO A 275 -13.45 -27.08 -12.57
N GLU A 276 -13.80 -28.27 -13.09
CA GLU A 276 -13.44 -28.66 -14.45
C GLU A 276 -14.00 -27.73 -15.54
N SER A 277 -15.23 -27.25 -15.36
CA SER A 277 -15.86 -26.28 -16.27
C SER A 277 -15.07 -24.98 -16.35
N PHE A 278 -14.63 -24.47 -15.19
CA PHE A 278 -13.82 -23.25 -15.12
C PHE A 278 -12.40 -23.46 -15.62
N ARG A 279 -11.82 -24.65 -15.39
CA ARG A 279 -10.51 -25.02 -15.93
C ARG A 279 -10.49 -24.98 -17.45
N ARG A 280 -11.51 -25.54 -18.11
CA ARG A 280 -11.64 -25.46 -19.57
C ARG A 280 -11.69 -24.03 -20.07
N MET A 281 -12.46 -23.17 -19.41
CA MET A 281 -12.53 -21.75 -19.76
C MET A 281 -11.17 -21.09 -19.56
N PHE A 282 -10.50 -21.35 -18.43
CA PHE A 282 -9.18 -20.82 -18.11
C PHE A 282 -8.12 -21.20 -19.14
N GLU A 283 -8.09 -22.48 -19.56
CA GLU A 283 -7.18 -23.00 -20.57
C GLU A 283 -7.53 -22.49 -21.98
N THR A 284 -8.83 -22.46 -22.35
CA THR A 284 -9.28 -21.95 -23.65
C THR A 284 -8.91 -20.49 -23.82
N GLN A 285 -8.99 -19.72 -22.75
CA GLN A 285 -8.61 -18.31 -22.74
C GLN A 285 -7.11 -18.09 -22.50
N LYS A 286 -6.32 -19.16 -22.37
CA LYS A 286 -4.87 -19.13 -22.12
C LYS A 286 -4.50 -18.32 -20.88
N MET A 287 -5.41 -18.20 -19.89
CA MET A 287 -5.12 -17.50 -18.67
C MET A 287 -4.09 -18.24 -17.83
N LYS A 288 -3.14 -17.53 -17.24
CA LYS A 288 -2.13 -18.07 -16.33
C LYS A 288 -2.35 -17.64 -14.88
N ALA A 289 -2.97 -16.49 -14.69
CA ALA A 289 -3.39 -16.04 -13.37
C ALA A 289 -4.62 -15.12 -13.46
N GLY A 290 -5.41 -15.07 -12.38
CA GLY A 290 -6.58 -14.21 -12.30
C GLY A 290 -6.85 -13.77 -10.86
N LEU A 291 -7.29 -12.52 -10.71
CA LEU A 291 -7.77 -11.94 -9.46
C LEU A 291 -9.18 -11.38 -9.68
N PHE A 292 -10.16 -11.95 -8.97
CA PHE A 292 -11.58 -11.67 -9.12
C PHE A 292 -12.12 -11.09 -7.82
N LEU A 293 -12.66 -9.88 -7.87
CA LEU A 293 -13.16 -9.19 -6.69
C LEU A 293 -14.65 -8.82 -6.82
N PRO A 294 -15.48 -9.14 -5.82
CA PRO A 294 -16.90 -8.84 -5.82
C PRO A 294 -17.16 -7.35 -5.66
N ILE A 295 -18.19 -6.85 -6.33
CA ILE A 295 -18.74 -5.50 -6.16
C ILE A 295 -20.17 -5.64 -5.64
N ASP A 296 -20.39 -5.17 -4.44
CA ASP A 296 -21.68 -5.23 -3.77
C ASP A 296 -22.50 -3.96 -4.04
N VAL A 297 -23.76 -4.17 -4.36
CA VAL A 297 -24.75 -3.11 -4.55
C VAL A 297 -25.92 -3.39 -3.62
N SER A 298 -26.20 -2.46 -2.70
CA SER A 298 -27.33 -2.57 -1.76
C SER A 298 -27.37 -3.89 -0.96
N GLY A 299 -26.19 -4.43 -0.63
CA GLY A 299 -26.06 -5.66 0.18
C GLY A 299 -26.10 -6.96 -0.64
N LYS A 300 -26.14 -6.88 -1.97
CA LYS A 300 -26.07 -8.02 -2.88
C LYS A 300 -24.86 -7.88 -3.79
N THR A 301 -24.12 -8.96 -4.00
CA THR A 301 -23.04 -9.01 -4.99
C THR A 301 -23.64 -9.16 -6.39
N GLU A 302 -23.57 -8.12 -7.20
CA GLU A 302 -24.14 -8.12 -8.54
C GLU A 302 -23.07 -8.09 -9.65
N MET A 303 -21.83 -7.74 -9.30
CA MET A 303 -20.74 -7.58 -10.27
C MET A 303 -19.43 -8.15 -9.73
N TYR A 304 -18.50 -8.42 -10.66
CA TYR A 304 -17.13 -8.78 -10.37
C TYR A 304 -16.18 -8.01 -11.27
N VAL A 305 -15.19 -7.35 -10.68
CA VAL A 305 -14.04 -6.85 -11.42
C VAL A 305 -12.93 -7.91 -11.38
N CYS A 306 -12.36 -8.20 -12.54
CA CYS A 306 -11.41 -9.28 -12.73
C CYS A 306 -10.18 -8.75 -13.46
N PHE A 307 -8.98 -9.15 -12.99
CA PHE A 307 -7.71 -8.85 -13.62
C PHE A 307 -7.08 -10.17 -14.04
N CYS A 308 -6.70 -10.27 -15.30
CA CYS A 308 -6.25 -11.51 -15.93
C CYS A 308 -4.85 -11.34 -16.50
N GLU A 309 -4.02 -12.37 -16.27
CA GLU A 309 -2.68 -12.48 -16.85
C GLU A 309 -2.59 -13.73 -17.73
N ASP A 310 -2.14 -13.56 -18.98
CA ASP A 310 -2.09 -14.63 -19.98
C ASP A 310 -0.65 -14.97 -20.43
N GLU A 311 0.29 -14.04 -20.26
CA GLU A 311 1.65 -14.18 -20.80
C GLU A 311 2.57 -14.96 -19.87
N LYS A 312 2.49 -14.70 -18.57
CA LYS A 312 3.39 -15.22 -17.55
C LYS A 312 2.64 -15.70 -16.31
N GLU A 313 3.23 -16.66 -15.62
CA GLU A 313 2.77 -17.01 -14.28
C GLU A 313 2.92 -15.80 -13.35
N ARG A 314 1.91 -15.58 -12.52
CA ARG A 314 1.86 -14.43 -11.62
C ARG A 314 1.39 -14.82 -10.23
N ILE A 315 2.10 -14.33 -9.25
CA ILE A 315 1.70 -14.34 -7.84
C ILE A 315 1.39 -12.88 -7.47
N TRP A 316 0.17 -12.64 -7.02
CA TRP A 316 -0.29 -11.31 -6.64
C TRP A 316 0.33 -10.90 -5.30
N ASP A 317 1.05 -9.79 -5.27
CA ASP A 317 1.60 -9.25 -4.04
C ASP A 317 0.57 -8.43 -3.24
N GLY A 318 0.91 -8.13 -1.96
CA GLY A 318 0.00 -7.38 -1.08
C GLY A 318 -0.28 -5.95 -1.56
N GLY A 319 0.64 -5.31 -2.27
CA GLY A 319 0.49 -3.98 -2.85
C GLY A 319 -0.48 -3.98 -4.04
N GLU A 320 -0.35 -4.98 -4.92
CA GLU A 320 -1.24 -5.19 -6.05
C GLU A 320 -2.68 -5.50 -5.61
N ILE A 321 -2.84 -6.41 -4.64
CA ILE A 321 -4.16 -6.75 -4.07
C ILE A 321 -4.81 -5.51 -3.45
N LYS A 322 -4.05 -4.68 -2.74
CA LYS A 322 -4.54 -3.44 -2.15
C LYS A 322 -4.98 -2.46 -3.24
N PHE A 323 -4.16 -2.27 -4.27
CA PHE A 323 -4.49 -1.39 -5.41
C PHE A 323 -5.79 -1.83 -6.10
N VAL A 324 -5.93 -3.12 -6.43
CA VAL A 324 -7.12 -3.67 -7.09
C VAL A 324 -8.37 -3.51 -6.20
N ASN A 325 -8.24 -3.69 -4.88
CA ASN A 325 -9.34 -3.42 -3.96
C ASN A 325 -9.76 -1.94 -3.95
N ASP A 326 -8.81 -1.02 -4.01
CA ASP A 326 -9.10 0.41 -4.09
C ASP A 326 -9.81 0.75 -5.41
N VAL A 327 -9.36 0.21 -6.56
CA VAL A 327 -10.04 0.32 -7.86
C VAL A 327 -11.46 -0.23 -7.80
N ARG A 328 -11.66 -1.43 -7.24
CA ARG A 328 -12.97 -2.03 -7.02
C ARG A 328 -13.91 -1.10 -6.24
N ARG A 329 -13.41 -0.51 -5.14
CA ARG A 329 -14.20 0.43 -4.30
C ARG A 329 -14.59 1.69 -5.07
N ILE A 330 -13.73 2.18 -5.95
CA ILE A 330 -14.03 3.34 -6.80
C ILE A 330 -15.14 2.99 -7.79
N ILE A 331 -15.04 1.85 -8.50
CA ILE A 331 -16.10 1.37 -9.43
C ILE A 331 -17.42 1.23 -8.66
N GLN A 332 -17.41 0.63 -7.48
CA GLN A 332 -18.59 0.51 -6.61
C GLN A 332 -19.18 1.88 -6.26
N THR A 333 -18.36 2.85 -5.91
CA THR A 333 -18.80 4.21 -5.55
C THR A 333 -19.48 4.91 -6.74
N ILE A 334 -18.90 4.79 -7.95
CA ILE A 334 -19.47 5.35 -9.18
C ILE A 334 -20.84 4.73 -9.44
N LEU A 335 -20.94 3.41 -9.33
CA LEU A 335 -22.17 2.67 -9.55
C LEU A 335 -23.29 3.10 -8.60
N VAL A 336 -23.00 3.12 -7.29
CA VAL A 336 -23.96 3.54 -6.24
C VAL A 336 -24.40 4.98 -6.45
N LYS A 337 -23.47 5.90 -6.75
CA LYS A 337 -23.78 7.31 -7.06
C LYS A 337 -24.73 7.44 -8.25
N ARG A 338 -24.51 6.66 -9.31
CA ARG A 338 -25.38 6.68 -10.51
C ARG A 338 -26.77 6.09 -10.25
N ILE A 339 -26.83 4.96 -9.52
CA ILE A 339 -28.11 4.35 -9.15
C ILE A 339 -28.92 5.36 -8.29
N ALA A 340 -28.32 6.01 -7.32
CA ALA A 340 -28.97 7.03 -6.50
C ALA A 340 -29.45 8.23 -7.34
N LYS A 341 -28.62 8.73 -8.26
CA LYS A 341 -28.98 9.82 -9.18
C LYS A 341 -30.17 9.45 -10.07
N ASN A 342 -30.13 8.25 -10.66
CA ASN A 342 -31.21 7.75 -11.54
C ASN A 342 -32.51 7.50 -10.75
N SER A 343 -32.41 6.92 -9.54
CA SER A 343 -33.56 6.70 -8.66
C SER A 343 -34.22 8.04 -8.27
N LEU A 344 -33.41 9.03 -7.93
CA LEU A 344 -33.90 10.36 -7.61
C LEU A 344 -34.59 11.01 -8.83
N ALA A 345 -33.94 10.96 -10.00
CA ALA A 345 -34.53 11.49 -11.24
C ALA A 345 -35.86 10.78 -11.61
N SER A 346 -35.91 9.45 -11.47
CA SER A 346 -37.13 8.68 -11.71
C SER A 346 -38.24 9.01 -10.70
N SER A 347 -37.87 9.21 -9.42
CA SER A 347 -38.82 9.64 -8.39
C SER A 347 -39.39 11.02 -8.68
N TYR A 348 -38.54 11.97 -9.10
CA TYR A 348 -38.99 13.29 -9.52
C TYR A 348 -39.93 13.23 -10.72
N ALA A 349 -39.57 12.50 -11.77
CA ALA A 349 -40.40 12.34 -12.95
C ALA A 349 -41.77 11.69 -12.60
N SER A 350 -41.80 10.72 -11.70
CA SER A 350 -43.01 10.07 -11.24
C SER A 350 -43.91 11.05 -10.45
N LEU A 351 -43.31 11.81 -9.53
CA LEU A 351 -44.05 12.84 -8.78
C LEU A 351 -44.61 13.91 -9.69
N GLU A 352 -43.83 14.43 -10.64
CA GLU A 352 -44.27 15.37 -11.66
C GLU A 352 -45.44 14.82 -12.47
N ALA A 353 -45.32 13.58 -12.95
CA ALA A 353 -46.41 12.94 -13.71
C ALA A 353 -47.70 12.82 -12.88
N ILE A 354 -47.59 12.47 -11.58
CA ILE A 354 -48.75 12.44 -10.68
C ILE A 354 -49.38 13.84 -10.54
N LEU A 355 -48.57 14.84 -10.26
CA LEU A 355 -49.05 16.22 -10.08
C LEU A 355 -49.67 16.79 -11.36
N GLU A 356 -49.09 16.51 -12.54
CA GLU A 356 -49.63 16.95 -13.84
C GLU A 356 -50.95 16.28 -14.22
N ASN A 357 -51.21 15.04 -13.77
CA ASN A 357 -52.39 14.23 -14.12
C ASN A 357 -53.46 14.19 -13.04
N VAL A 358 -53.24 14.77 -11.88
CA VAL A 358 -54.28 14.84 -10.82
C VAL A 358 -55.48 15.64 -11.28
N GLY A 359 -56.69 15.24 -10.82
CA GLY A 359 -57.99 15.82 -11.23
C GLY A 359 -58.28 17.27 -10.76
N CYS A 360 -57.35 17.90 -10.08
CA CYS A 360 -57.50 19.27 -9.57
C CYS A 360 -56.40 20.18 -10.13
N GLY A 361 -56.66 21.51 -10.16
CA GLY A 361 -55.65 22.52 -10.39
C GLY A 361 -54.76 22.65 -9.16
N ILE A 362 -53.43 22.58 -9.36
CA ILE A 362 -52.45 22.80 -8.31
C ILE A 362 -51.59 24.00 -8.68
N TYR A 363 -51.34 24.86 -7.69
CA TYR A 363 -50.29 25.86 -7.78
C TYR A 363 -49.59 26.07 -6.45
N VAL A 364 -48.35 26.51 -6.52
CA VAL A 364 -47.53 26.85 -5.36
C VAL A 364 -47.14 28.31 -5.48
N MET A 365 -47.32 29.07 -4.41
CA MET A 365 -47.06 30.50 -4.37
C MET A 365 -46.16 30.86 -3.19
N ASP A 366 -45.18 31.72 -3.45
CA ASP A 366 -44.47 32.41 -2.40
C ASP A 366 -45.38 33.57 -1.87
N SER A 367 -45.81 33.44 -0.63
CA SER A 367 -46.70 34.42 0.00
C SER A 367 -46.02 35.74 0.37
N GLN A 368 -44.68 35.79 0.42
CA GLN A 368 -43.91 37.01 0.72
C GLN A 368 -43.66 37.82 -0.56
N GLU A 369 -43.25 37.13 -1.63
CA GLU A 369 -42.95 37.77 -2.91
C GLU A 369 -44.15 37.84 -3.85
N ASN A 370 -45.25 37.19 -3.49
CA ASN A 370 -46.46 37.05 -4.30
C ASN A 370 -46.20 36.49 -5.71
N THR A 371 -45.23 35.54 -5.82
CA THR A 371 -44.80 34.90 -7.05
C THR A 371 -45.29 33.46 -7.12
N ILE A 372 -45.72 33.00 -8.31
CA ILE A 372 -46.08 31.61 -8.53
C ILE A 372 -44.80 30.82 -8.85
N LEU A 373 -44.56 29.79 -8.05
CA LEU A 373 -43.39 28.94 -8.17
C LEU A 373 -43.64 27.66 -9.00
N TYR A 374 -44.87 27.15 -8.98
CA TYR A 374 -45.27 25.94 -9.71
C TYR A 374 -46.74 25.96 -10.05
N THR A 375 -47.10 25.39 -11.21
CA THR A 375 -48.49 25.12 -11.60
C THR A 375 -48.55 23.80 -12.37
N ASN A 376 -49.59 22.97 -12.13
CA ASN A 376 -49.84 21.79 -12.94
C ASN A 376 -50.63 22.08 -14.22
N GLN A 377 -50.67 21.09 -15.13
CA GLN A 377 -51.37 21.22 -16.42
C GLN A 377 -52.86 21.57 -16.24
N ARG A 378 -53.53 20.97 -15.26
CA ARG A 378 -54.96 21.23 -14.99
C ARG A 378 -55.20 22.69 -14.64
N PHE A 379 -54.35 23.27 -13.81
CA PHE A 379 -54.38 24.67 -13.47
C PHE A 379 -54.15 25.57 -14.69
N ARG A 380 -53.09 25.29 -15.46
CA ARG A 380 -52.78 26.05 -16.70
C ARG A 380 -53.93 26.02 -17.72
N LYS A 381 -54.58 24.87 -17.88
CA LYS A 381 -55.74 24.73 -18.81
C LYS A 381 -56.98 25.47 -18.33
N ALA A 382 -57.22 25.50 -17.00
CA ALA A 382 -58.39 26.15 -16.44
C ALA A 382 -58.25 27.68 -16.37
N PHE A 383 -57.02 28.15 -16.05
CA PHE A 383 -56.82 29.59 -15.71
C PHE A 383 -55.74 30.26 -16.59
N GLY A 384 -55.30 29.68 -17.70
CA GLY A 384 -54.34 30.27 -18.60
C GLY A 384 -52.95 30.56 -18.00
N GLY A 385 -52.66 29.99 -16.84
CA GLY A 385 -51.38 30.21 -16.13
C GLY A 385 -51.35 31.50 -15.32
N ASN A 386 -52.35 32.32 -15.34
CA ASN A 386 -52.44 33.58 -14.58
C ASN A 386 -53.71 33.63 -13.74
N VAL A 387 -53.58 33.76 -12.44
CA VAL A 387 -54.71 33.82 -11.48
C VAL A 387 -55.27 35.23 -11.35
N GLN A 388 -54.54 36.26 -11.80
CA GLN A 388 -54.84 37.66 -11.55
C GLN A 388 -56.16 38.15 -12.20
N SER A 389 -56.75 37.39 -13.10
CA SER A 389 -57.99 37.76 -13.81
C SER A 389 -59.22 36.97 -13.37
N THR A 390 -59.15 36.08 -12.37
CA THR A 390 -60.20 35.05 -12.15
C THR A 390 -61.11 35.27 -10.94
N GLY A 391 -61.01 36.36 -10.21
CA GLY A 391 -61.78 36.58 -8.94
C GLY A 391 -61.41 35.58 -7.83
N ILE A 392 -60.62 34.56 -8.12
CA ILE A 392 -60.12 33.57 -7.18
C ILE A 392 -58.91 34.13 -6.40
N GLU A 393 -58.22 35.10 -6.98
CA GLU A 393 -57.03 35.74 -6.41
C GLU A 393 -57.25 36.27 -5.02
N GLU A 394 -58.36 36.97 -4.79
CA GLU A 394 -58.69 37.54 -3.47
C GLU A 394 -58.90 36.44 -2.42
N CYS A 395 -59.50 35.32 -2.81
CA CYS A 395 -59.71 34.18 -1.92
C CYS A 395 -58.40 33.50 -1.56
N LEU A 396 -57.47 33.43 -2.49
CA LEU A 396 -56.14 32.85 -2.30
C LEU A 396 -55.28 33.75 -1.41
N ARG A 397 -55.38 35.08 -1.58
CA ARG A 397 -54.74 36.05 -0.69
C ARG A 397 -55.27 35.97 0.76
N GLN A 398 -56.55 35.69 0.94
CA GLN A 398 -57.16 35.50 2.25
C GLN A 398 -56.65 34.21 2.88
N GLY A 399 -56.52 33.12 2.10
CA GLY A 399 -55.89 31.87 2.53
C GLY A 399 -54.42 32.04 2.94
N ALA A 400 -53.67 32.86 2.20
CA ALA A 400 -52.27 33.18 2.53
C ALA A 400 -52.09 33.94 3.85
N LYS A 401 -53.10 34.74 4.25
CA LYS A 401 -53.12 35.51 5.51
C LYS A 401 -53.66 34.72 6.71
N SER A 402 -54.32 33.58 6.48
CA SER A 402 -54.80 32.71 7.55
C SER A 402 -53.66 32.12 8.36
N GLU A 403 -53.74 32.15 9.68
CA GLU A 403 -52.79 31.46 10.57
C GLU A 403 -53.05 29.96 10.65
N ASP A 404 -54.19 29.48 10.15
CA ASP A 404 -54.53 28.07 10.11
C ASP A 404 -53.65 27.30 9.16
N SER A 405 -53.28 26.10 9.57
CA SER A 405 -52.43 25.18 8.75
C SER A 405 -53.12 24.67 7.50
N LEU A 406 -54.44 24.76 7.47
CA LEU A 406 -55.30 24.38 6.33
C LEU A 406 -56.43 25.40 6.21
N TYR A 407 -56.52 26.05 5.05
CA TYR A 407 -57.59 26.94 4.71
C TYR A 407 -58.45 26.33 3.63
N PHE A 408 -59.80 26.31 3.83
CA PHE A 408 -60.77 25.77 2.90
C PHE A 408 -61.84 26.85 2.61
N ARG A 409 -62.20 27.01 1.33
CA ARG A 409 -63.27 27.90 0.91
C ARG A 409 -63.90 27.47 -0.40
N GLU A 410 -65.24 27.50 -0.45
CA GLU A 410 -66.00 27.43 -1.70
C GLU A 410 -66.12 28.82 -2.32
N VAL A 411 -65.90 28.94 -3.63
CA VAL A 411 -65.94 30.20 -4.37
C VAL A 411 -66.69 30.01 -5.68
N TYR A 412 -67.60 30.93 -6.00
CA TYR A 412 -68.19 31.02 -7.30
C TYR A 412 -67.48 32.08 -8.13
N SER A 413 -66.87 31.66 -9.24
CA SER A 413 -66.28 32.56 -10.23
C SER A 413 -67.35 33.01 -11.20
N LYS A 414 -67.67 34.32 -11.21
CA LYS A 414 -68.61 34.91 -12.14
C LYS A 414 -68.09 34.94 -13.57
N GLU A 415 -66.77 35.02 -13.74
CA GLU A 415 -66.09 35.07 -15.01
C GLU A 415 -66.13 33.69 -15.72
N GLU A 416 -65.90 32.62 -14.96
CA GLU A 416 -65.91 31.24 -15.47
C GLU A 416 -67.32 30.60 -15.43
N ASN A 417 -68.26 31.22 -14.73
CA ASN A 417 -69.57 30.68 -14.39
C ASN A 417 -69.48 29.27 -13.75
N ARG A 418 -68.55 29.09 -12.80
CA ARG A 418 -68.22 27.84 -12.13
C ARG A 418 -68.01 27.96 -10.66
N TRP A 419 -68.24 26.84 -9.94
CA TRP A 419 -67.99 26.72 -8.52
C TRP A 419 -66.66 25.98 -8.31
N PHE A 420 -65.82 26.52 -7.41
CA PHE A 420 -64.51 25.93 -7.07
C PHE A 420 -64.40 25.71 -5.57
N ASP A 421 -63.87 24.54 -5.18
CA ASP A 421 -63.39 24.28 -3.82
C ASP A 421 -61.89 24.57 -3.80
N LEU A 422 -61.49 25.54 -2.96
CA LEU A 422 -60.10 25.94 -2.78
C LEU A 422 -59.61 25.41 -1.44
N HIS A 423 -58.47 24.69 -1.50
CA HIS A 423 -57.74 24.27 -0.33
C HIS A 423 -56.35 24.86 -0.38
N SER A 424 -55.86 25.45 0.69
CA SER A 424 -54.48 25.90 0.78
C SER A 424 -53.81 25.46 2.06
N THR A 425 -52.53 25.10 1.98
CA THR A 425 -51.73 24.69 3.12
C THR A 425 -50.29 25.20 2.96
N ARG A 426 -49.65 25.48 4.10
CA ARG A 426 -48.24 25.89 4.10
C ARG A 426 -47.35 24.69 4.09
N ILE A 427 -46.38 24.69 3.17
CA ILE A 427 -45.38 23.66 3.04
C ILE A 427 -43.97 24.29 3.04
N ASN A 428 -42.96 23.50 3.32
CA ASN A 428 -41.57 23.89 3.11
C ASN A 428 -41.20 23.61 1.65
N TRP A 429 -40.67 24.63 0.96
CA TRP A 429 -40.18 24.50 -0.40
C TRP A 429 -38.78 23.90 -0.42
N VAL A 430 -38.28 23.53 -1.62
CA VAL A 430 -36.96 22.86 -1.82
C VAL A 430 -35.79 23.71 -1.30
N ASP A 431 -35.93 25.03 -1.21
CA ASP A 431 -34.91 25.95 -0.68
C ASP A 431 -35.10 26.30 0.82
N GLY A 432 -36.04 25.63 1.48
CA GLY A 432 -36.29 25.75 2.91
C GLY A 432 -37.26 26.91 3.29
N ARG A 433 -37.66 27.76 2.34
CA ARG A 433 -38.69 28.81 2.64
C ARG A 433 -40.08 28.19 2.73
N LYS A 434 -40.96 28.90 3.47
CA LYS A 434 -42.35 28.50 3.59
C LYS A 434 -43.19 29.11 2.45
N VAL A 435 -43.87 28.23 1.73
CA VAL A 435 -44.73 28.60 0.60
C VAL A 435 -46.14 28.06 0.80
N LEU A 436 -47.07 28.57 0.02
CA LEU A 436 -48.47 28.17 0.04
C LEU A 436 -48.73 27.22 -1.13
N LEU A 437 -49.09 25.96 -0.82
CA LEU A 437 -49.61 24.99 -1.76
C LEU A 437 -51.14 25.15 -1.83
N CYS A 438 -51.66 25.36 -3.02
CA CYS A 438 -53.09 25.48 -3.23
C CYS A 438 -53.59 24.46 -4.23
N THR A 439 -54.72 23.83 -3.90
CA THR A 439 -55.47 22.95 -4.81
C THR A 439 -56.86 23.53 -5.08
N ILE A 440 -57.26 23.43 -6.33
CA ILE A 440 -58.53 23.98 -6.85
C ILE A 440 -59.30 22.85 -7.53
N TYR A 441 -60.48 22.56 -6.99
CA TYR A 441 -61.40 21.56 -7.54
C TYR A 441 -62.60 22.26 -8.18
N ASP A 442 -62.92 21.91 -9.45
CA ASP A 442 -64.19 22.32 -10.07
C ASP A 442 -65.32 21.46 -9.49
N VAL A 443 -66.23 22.06 -8.76
CA VAL A 443 -67.36 21.40 -8.12
C VAL A 443 -68.70 21.85 -8.71
N THR A 444 -68.69 22.47 -9.88
CA THR A 444 -69.86 23.01 -10.58
C THR A 444 -70.96 21.99 -10.75
N ASP A 445 -70.65 20.84 -11.29
CA ASP A 445 -71.64 19.78 -11.48
C ASP A 445 -72.26 19.28 -10.16
N LYS A 446 -71.41 19.12 -9.10
CA LYS A 446 -71.87 18.75 -7.77
C LYS A 446 -72.87 19.77 -7.22
N LYS A 447 -72.61 21.07 -7.38
CA LYS A 447 -73.48 22.15 -6.95
C LYS A 447 -74.79 22.22 -7.73
N LEU A 448 -74.73 22.04 -9.06
CA LEU A 448 -75.90 21.99 -9.92
C LEU A 448 -76.81 20.80 -9.60
N TYR A 449 -76.25 19.66 -9.27
CA TYR A 449 -77.05 18.53 -8.77
C TYR A 449 -77.69 18.78 -7.43
N GLN A 450 -76.99 19.41 -6.49
CA GLN A 450 -77.54 19.76 -5.18
C GLN A 450 -78.65 20.82 -5.23
N GLN A 451 -78.68 21.69 -6.21
CA GLN A 451 -79.74 22.69 -6.41
C GLN A 451 -80.97 22.12 -7.10
N LYS A 452 -80.89 20.91 -7.70
CA LYS A 452 -82.04 20.26 -8.39
C LYS A 452 -82.76 19.25 -7.48
N ILE A 453 -82.26 18.98 -6.27
CA ILE A 453 -82.95 18.23 -5.22
C ILE A 453 -83.64 19.17 -4.27
#